data_871bf28bd61c3afaac312f554fb50597
#
_entry.id   871bf28bd61c3afaac312f554fb50597
#
_cell.length_a   1.000
_cell.length_b   1.000
_cell.length_c   1.000
_cell.angle_alpha   90.00
_cell.angle_beta   90.00
_cell.angle_gamma   90.00
#
_symmetry.space_group_name_H-M   'P 1'
#
loop_
_entity.id
_entity.type
_entity.pdbx_description
1 polymer ?
#
loop_
_entity_poly.entity_id
_entity_poly.type
_entity_poly.pdbx_seq_one_letter_code
_entity_poly.pdbx_strand_id
1 'polypeptide(L)'
;MTNQEKFYRSFGLESVPNSFKKKQEVFNLFLKPKKENKQDAPRFYNLVQNDMHQCDILHLPHDKKKVKGKIIDYAYALVVTDVATGYCDAEPMPFYEGWKAPKEEDVISGIKKIYGRKYLKFPSHMVTDSGKEFGDKFRAYFAFNKTSVRKALAGRHRQLGLVERKNQIIGRVLFMRMFAQETLTGEPSREWVDDLPLIIEKMNEKYGHKPYTDKELLKHFDPWKNLVQKILPIGTPIRIILDEPRNYKETKLTGRFRDSDQRWHQDIYHVTGYVIDPHEPILYKTDKPLKPHERVAYSRKQLQVVSPDEEDAPASLVVRNQNSKGEFAIKKLIEKRTLGNKTEYKVLWKGYPLSDASWQYKSKIPKSFIDAYEKAH
;
A
#
# COMPACT_ATOMS: atom_id res chain seq x y z
N MET A 1 -33.67 -5.16 -0.77
CA MET A 1 -33.01 -6.49 -0.99
C MET A 1 -31.55 -6.36 -0.58
N THR A 2 -31.14 -7.13 0.41
CA THR A 2 -29.74 -7.12 0.93
C THR A 2 -28.80 -7.78 -0.07
N ASN A 3 -27.49 -7.53 0.07
CA ASN A 3 -26.48 -8.19 -0.76
C ASN A 3 -26.51 -9.72 -0.58
N GLN A 4 -26.86 -10.18 0.60
CA GLN A 4 -27.02 -11.59 0.93
C GLN A 4 -28.19 -12.21 0.18
N GLU A 5 -29.35 -11.56 0.15
CA GLU A 5 -30.51 -12.02 -0.62
C GLU A 5 -30.22 -12.09 -2.11
N LYS A 6 -29.53 -11.07 -2.66
CA LYS A 6 -29.10 -11.08 -4.07
C LYS A 6 -28.18 -12.24 -4.39
N PHE A 7 -27.22 -12.54 -3.48
CA PHE A 7 -26.31 -13.66 -3.63
C PHE A 7 -27.04 -15.00 -3.65
N TYR A 8 -27.90 -15.28 -2.66
CA TYR A 8 -28.66 -16.55 -2.61
C TYR A 8 -29.58 -16.71 -3.80
N ARG A 9 -30.26 -15.65 -4.22
CA ARG A 9 -31.14 -15.71 -5.44
C ARG A 9 -30.33 -15.98 -6.72
N SER A 10 -29.09 -15.52 -6.82
CA SER A 10 -28.23 -15.84 -7.98
C SER A 10 -27.90 -17.33 -8.10
N PHE A 11 -28.07 -18.09 -7.02
CA PHE A 11 -27.95 -19.57 -7.00
C PHE A 11 -29.31 -20.30 -7.07
N GLY A 12 -30.39 -19.58 -7.38
CA GLY A 12 -31.74 -20.17 -7.44
C GLY A 12 -32.36 -20.48 -6.07
N LEU A 13 -31.80 -19.92 -4.99
CA LEU A 13 -32.33 -20.08 -3.65
C LEU A 13 -33.37 -18.98 -3.36
N GLU A 14 -34.59 -19.36 -3.04
CA GLU A 14 -35.69 -18.40 -2.83
C GLU A 14 -35.55 -17.59 -1.56
N SER A 15 -34.89 -18.10 -0.54
CA SER A 15 -34.72 -17.42 0.74
C SER A 15 -33.36 -17.66 1.37
N VAL A 16 -32.90 -16.67 2.14
CA VAL A 16 -31.75 -16.81 3.01
C VAL A 16 -32.12 -17.67 4.21
N PRO A 17 -31.37 -18.73 4.53
CA PRO A 17 -31.64 -19.53 5.73
C PRO A 17 -31.71 -18.65 6.98
N ASN A 18 -32.64 -18.93 7.89
CA ASN A 18 -32.87 -18.15 9.09
C ASN A 18 -31.63 -18.01 9.98
N SER A 19 -30.75 -19.00 9.98
CA SER A 19 -29.46 -18.98 10.68
C SER A 19 -28.50 -17.88 10.15
N PHE A 20 -28.70 -17.40 8.93
CA PHE A 20 -27.87 -16.37 8.30
C PHE A 20 -28.49 -14.96 8.35
N LYS A 21 -29.83 -14.85 8.57
CA LYS A 21 -30.51 -13.55 8.56
C LYS A 21 -29.99 -12.56 9.63
N LYS A 22 -29.46 -13.08 10.72
CA LYS A 22 -28.93 -12.27 11.85
C LYS A 22 -27.43 -11.97 11.74
N LYS A 23 -26.74 -12.37 10.67
CA LYS A 23 -25.28 -12.31 10.52
C LYS A 23 -24.85 -11.74 9.18
N GLN A 24 -25.56 -10.71 8.73
CA GLN A 24 -25.25 -10.05 7.44
C GLN A 24 -23.87 -9.42 7.42
N GLU A 25 -23.39 -8.95 8.55
CA GLU A 25 -22.05 -8.40 8.76
C GLU A 25 -20.95 -9.40 8.39
N VAL A 26 -21.13 -10.69 8.72
CA VAL A 26 -20.18 -11.75 8.32
C VAL A 26 -20.11 -11.87 6.81
N PHE A 27 -21.26 -11.88 6.15
CA PHE A 27 -21.32 -11.95 4.69
C PHE A 27 -20.62 -10.74 4.04
N ASN A 28 -20.83 -9.54 4.56
CA ASN A 28 -20.22 -8.32 4.05
C ASN A 28 -18.68 -8.33 4.14
N LEU A 29 -18.11 -8.95 5.17
CA LEU A 29 -16.65 -9.09 5.31
C LEU A 29 -15.99 -9.92 4.21
N PHE A 30 -16.72 -10.89 3.64
CA PHE A 30 -16.22 -11.77 2.57
C PHE A 30 -16.58 -11.30 1.16
N LEU A 31 -17.42 -10.25 1.02
CA LEU A 31 -17.74 -9.69 -0.28
C LEU A 31 -16.47 -9.25 -1.01
N LYS A 32 -16.27 -9.80 -2.20
CA LYS A 32 -15.16 -9.35 -3.04
C LYS A 32 -15.37 -7.88 -3.40
N PRO A 33 -14.33 -7.02 -3.25
CA PRO A 33 -14.40 -5.67 -3.74
C PRO A 33 -14.78 -5.66 -5.22
N LYS A 34 -15.61 -4.71 -5.64
CA LYS A 34 -15.93 -4.55 -7.06
C LYS A 34 -14.63 -4.40 -7.85
N LYS A 35 -14.42 -5.25 -8.85
CA LYS A 35 -13.30 -5.07 -9.78
C LYS A 35 -13.41 -3.68 -10.39
N GLU A 36 -12.33 -2.92 -10.31
CA GLU A 36 -12.22 -1.70 -11.09
C GLU A 36 -12.09 -2.08 -12.55
N ASN A 37 -12.94 -1.54 -13.42
CA ASN A 37 -12.59 -1.49 -14.82
C ASN A 37 -11.26 -0.74 -14.91
N LYS A 38 -10.33 -1.23 -15.74
CA LYS A 38 -9.03 -0.57 -15.91
C LYS A 38 -9.16 0.91 -16.33
N GLN A 39 -10.30 1.27 -16.93
CA GLN A 39 -10.63 2.63 -17.36
C GLN A 39 -11.10 3.53 -16.19
N ASP A 40 -11.71 2.95 -15.14
CA ASP A 40 -12.27 3.68 -14.00
C ASP A 40 -11.33 3.66 -12.77
N ALA A 41 -10.20 2.97 -12.86
CA ALA A 41 -9.23 2.95 -11.78
C ALA A 41 -8.65 4.36 -11.62
N PRO A 42 -8.67 4.93 -10.40
CA PRO A 42 -8.03 6.21 -10.15
C PRO A 42 -6.56 6.08 -10.57
N ARG A 43 -6.19 6.82 -11.58
CA ARG A 43 -4.80 6.96 -11.99
C ARG A 43 -4.32 8.28 -11.41
N PHE A 44 -3.15 8.27 -10.83
CA PHE A 44 -2.46 9.52 -10.56
C PHE A 44 -2.09 10.11 -11.92
N TYR A 45 -2.88 11.04 -12.40
CA TYR A 45 -2.54 11.85 -13.56
C TYR A 45 -1.82 13.08 -13.04
N ASN A 46 -0.57 13.22 -13.41
CA ASN A 46 0.03 14.52 -13.43
C ASN A 46 0.35 14.85 -14.88
N LEU A 47 -0.03 16.01 -15.32
CA LEU A 47 0.06 16.43 -16.72
C LEU A 47 1.12 17.52 -16.91
N VAL A 48 1.64 18.02 -15.80
CA VAL A 48 2.69 19.04 -15.78
C VAL A 48 4.04 18.34 -15.64
N GLN A 49 4.91 18.56 -16.60
CA GLN A 49 6.27 18.02 -16.59
C GLN A 49 7.02 18.47 -15.33
N ASN A 50 7.70 17.53 -14.67
CA ASN A 50 8.45 17.74 -13.45
C ASN A 50 7.60 18.24 -12.25
N ASP A 51 6.28 18.03 -12.25
CA ASP A 51 5.49 18.30 -11.07
C ASP A 51 5.48 17.09 -10.11
N MET A 52 5.33 15.87 -10.65
CA MET A 52 5.37 14.66 -9.84
C MET A 52 6.32 13.62 -10.42
N HIS A 53 7.27 13.17 -9.61
CA HIS A 53 8.14 12.04 -9.95
C HIS A 53 7.90 10.85 -9.06
N GLN A 54 8.11 9.66 -9.60
CA GLN A 54 8.17 8.40 -8.86
C GLN A 54 9.62 7.91 -8.83
N CYS A 55 10.06 7.40 -7.68
CA CYS A 55 11.41 6.91 -7.47
C CYS A 55 11.38 5.53 -6.80
N ASP A 56 12.22 4.63 -7.28
CA ASP A 56 12.31 3.26 -6.78
C ASP A 56 13.72 2.68 -7.02
N ILE A 57 14.06 1.62 -6.30
CA ILE A 57 15.34 0.91 -6.43
C ILE A 57 15.12 -0.40 -7.18
N LEU A 58 15.77 -0.54 -8.33
CA LEU A 58 15.84 -1.78 -9.09
C LEU A 58 17.02 -2.62 -8.60
N HIS A 59 16.75 -3.87 -8.17
CA HIS A 59 17.77 -4.84 -7.81
C HIS A 59 18.31 -5.54 -9.07
N LEU A 60 19.63 -5.60 -9.19
CA LEU A 60 20.34 -6.16 -10.33
C LEU A 60 21.48 -7.10 -9.85
N PRO A 61 22.03 -7.95 -10.71
CA PRO A 61 23.22 -8.74 -10.38
C PRO A 61 24.40 -7.84 -10.05
N HIS A 62 25.34 -8.39 -9.26
CA HIS A 62 26.56 -7.68 -8.90
C HIS A 62 27.45 -7.43 -10.12
N ASP A 63 27.75 -6.17 -10.42
CA ASP A 63 28.65 -5.71 -11.47
C ASP A 63 29.77 -4.90 -10.86
N LYS A 64 31.02 -5.39 -10.96
CA LYS A 64 32.21 -4.81 -10.37
C LYS A 64 32.94 -3.92 -11.38
N LYS A 65 32.97 -2.63 -11.14
CA LYS A 65 33.62 -1.63 -12.01
C LYS A 65 34.76 -0.92 -11.32
N LYS A 66 35.83 -0.69 -12.08
CA LYS A 66 36.97 0.13 -11.61
C LYS A 66 36.66 1.61 -11.86
N VAL A 67 36.41 2.36 -10.78
CA VAL A 67 36.12 3.80 -10.83
C VAL A 67 37.20 4.54 -10.07
N LYS A 68 37.94 5.44 -10.74
CA LYS A 68 39.03 6.24 -10.13
C LYS A 68 40.02 5.37 -9.32
N GLY A 69 40.39 4.22 -9.87
CA GLY A 69 41.36 3.30 -9.25
C GLY A 69 40.79 2.38 -8.17
N LYS A 70 39.55 2.55 -7.74
CA LYS A 70 38.87 1.70 -6.75
C LYS A 70 37.86 0.76 -7.46
N ILE A 71 37.73 -0.46 -6.97
CA ILE A 71 36.69 -1.39 -7.42
C ILE A 71 35.43 -1.08 -6.62
N ILE A 72 34.34 -0.76 -7.31
CA ILE A 72 33.02 -0.56 -6.74
C ILE A 72 32.13 -1.70 -7.25
N ASP A 73 31.43 -2.34 -6.33
CA ASP A 73 30.43 -3.38 -6.62
C ASP A 73 29.06 -2.71 -6.70
N TYR A 74 28.38 -2.81 -7.84
CA TYR A 74 27.06 -2.26 -8.07
C TYR A 74 26.06 -3.41 -8.09
N ALA A 75 24.96 -3.30 -7.34
CA ALA A 75 23.88 -4.29 -7.31
C ALA A 75 22.49 -3.65 -7.41
N TYR A 76 22.42 -2.34 -7.55
CA TYR A 76 21.17 -1.60 -7.60
C TYR A 76 21.23 -0.49 -8.65
N ALA A 77 20.07 -0.13 -9.20
CA ALA A 77 19.89 1.10 -9.95
C ALA A 77 18.79 1.94 -9.30
N LEU A 78 19.09 3.19 -9.00
CA LEU A 78 18.09 4.19 -8.62
C LEU A 78 17.39 4.64 -9.89
N VAL A 79 16.08 4.46 -9.96
CA VAL A 79 15.26 4.82 -11.12
C VAL A 79 14.30 5.93 -10.74
N VAL A 80 14.27 7.01 -11.50
CA VAL A 80 13.35 8.13 -11.33
C VAL A 80 12.55 8.32 -12.60
N THR A 81 11.24 8.53 -12.50
CA THR A 81 10.34 8.69 -13.64
C THR A 81 9.41 9.88 -13.42
N ASP A 82 9.33 10.78 -14.40
CA ASP A 82 8.33 11.83 -14.46
C ASP A 82 6.96 11.25 -14.83
N VAL A 83 5.95 11.52 -14.02
CA VAL A 83 4.61 10.98 -14.20
C VAL A 83 3.92 11.56 -15.45
N ALA A 84 4.19 12.83 -15.76
CA ALA A 84 3.54 13.52 -16.87
C ALA A 84 4.05 13.07 -18.23
N THR A 85 5.35 12.92 -18.40
CA THR A 85 5.97 12.64 -19.70
C THR A 85 6.41 11.20 -19.88
N GLY A 86 6.46 10.44 -18.77
CA GLY A 86 7.04 9.11 -18.77
C GLY A 86 8.56 9.08 -19.04
N TYR A 87 9.23 10.23 -19.12
CA TYR A 87 10.69 10.27 -19.14
C TYR A 87 11.25 9.71 -17.85
N CYS A 88 12.31 8.95 -17.96
CA CYS A 88 13.00 8.40 -16.81
C CYS A 88 14.50 8.59 -16.92
N ASP A 89 15.18 8.50 -15.78
CA ASP A 89 16.62 8.39 -15.69
C ASP A 89 16.99 7.42 -14.58
N ALA A 90 18.19 6.86 -14.65
CA ALA A 90 18.67 5.90 -13.68
C ALA A 90 20.15 6.08 -13.38
N GLU A 91 20.54 5.76 -12.14
CA GLU A 91 21.94 5.82 -11.69
C GLU A 91 22.30 4.51 -10.99
N PRO A 92 23.43 3.86 -11.34
CA PRO A 92 23.94 2.70 -10.62
C PRO A 92 24.25 3.03 -9.16
N MET A 93 23.84 2.16 -8.24
CA MET A 93 24.06 2.33 -6.79
C MET A 93 24.99 1.25 -6.26
N PRO A 94 25.94 1.61 -5.37
CA PRO A 94 26.90 0.66 -4.81
C PRO A 94 26.21 -0.33 -3.86
N PHE A 95 26.78 -1.52 -3.82
CA PHE A 95 26.46 -2.55 -2.84
C PHE A 95 27.43 -2.48 -1.67
N TYR A 96 26.93 -2.69 -0.46
CA TYR A 96 27.71 -2.81 0.75
C TYR A 96 27.38 -4.13 1.46
N GLU A 97 28.39 -4.90 1.84
CA GLU A 97 28.19 -6.14 2.55
C GLU A 97 27.41 -5.94 3.86
N GLY A 98 26.44 -6.82 4.11
CA GLY A 98 25.52 -6.68 5.26
C GLY A 98 24.36 -5.70 5.07
N TRP A 99 24.27 -4.96 3.96
CA TRP A 99 23.19 -4.05 3.64
C TRP A 99 22.26 -4.65 2.57
N LYS A 100 20.96 -4.47 2.78
CA LYS A 100 19.92 -4.96 1.83
C LYS A 100 19.46 -3.90 0.83
N ALA A 101 19.94 -2.66 0.96
CA ALA A 101 19.60 -1.53 0.12
C ALA A 101 20.77 -0.54 0.10
N PRO A 102 20.84 0.41 -0.86
CA PRO A 102 21.81 1.51 -0.86
C PRO A 102 21.68 2.39 0.38
N LYS A 103 22.73 3.12 0.73
CA LYS A 103 22.67 4.15 1.79
C LYS A 103 21.94 5.39 1.30
N GLU A 104 21.31 6.14 2.21
CA GLU A 104 20.62 7.39 1.87
C GLU A 104 21.55 8.38 1.15
N GLU A 105 22.83 8.45 1.55
CA GLU A 105 23.82 9.34 0.95
C GLU A 105 24.10 9.00 -0.51
N ASP A 106 24.16 7.70 -0.84
CA ASP A 106 24.36 7.24 -2.22
C ASP A 106 23.13 7.56 -3.07
N VAL A 107 21.93 7.36 -2.51
CA VAL A 107 20.67 7.73 -3.18
C VAL A 107 20.61 9.22 -3.45
N ILE A 108 20.96 10.08 -2.47
CA ILE A 108 21.03 11.54 -2.65
C ILE A 108 22.07 11.92 -3.71
N SER A 109 23.24 11.25 -3.71
CA SER A 109 24.25 11.45 -4.74
C SER A 109 23.72 11.07 -6.13
N GLY A 110 23.02 9.96 -6.25
CA GLY A 110 22.37 9.53 -7.48
C GLY A 110 21.32 10.52 -7.97
N ILE A 111 20.47 11.01 -7.07
CA ILE A 111 19.49 12.07 -7.37
C ILE A 111 20.16 13.34 -7.93
N LYS A 112 21.26 13.78 -7.33
CA LYS A 112 22.02 14.95 -7.84
C LYS A 112 22.49 14.74 -9.26
N LYS A 113 22.97 13.54 -9.60
CA LYS A 113 23.41 13.20 -10.96
C LYS A 113 22.24 13.16 -11.94
N ILE A 114 21.14 12.50 -11.56
CA ILE A 114 19.93 12.39 -12.39
C ILE A 114 19.39 13.78 -12.72
N TYR A 115 19.19 14.64 -11.74
CA TYR A 115 18.65 16.00 -11.98
C TYR A 115 19.67 16.99 -12.59
N GLY A 116 20.94 16.62 -12.64
CA GLY A 116 21.97 17.34 -13.40
C GLY A 116 21.97 17.02 -14.90
N ARG A 117 21.20 15.97 -15.32
CA ARG A 117 21.13 15.53 -16.72
C ARG A 117 19.98 16.19 -17.48
N LYS A 118 19.73 15.70 -18.70
CA LYS A 118 18.84 16.30 -19.70
C LYS A 118 17.34 16.20 -19.39
N TYR A 119 16.88 15.04 -18.91
CA TYR A 119 15.45 14.70 -18.99
C TYR A 119 14.63 15.19 -17.81
N LEU A 120 15.18 15.17 -16.60
CA LEU A 120 14.45 15.41 -15.36
C LEU A 120 14.98 16.64 -14.62
N LYS A 121 14.07 17.38 -13.99
CA LYS A 121 14.38 18.50 -13.07
C LYS A 121 13.72 18.20 -11.73
N PHE A 122 14.08 18.96 -10.67
CA PHE A 122 13.44 18.78 -9.37
C PHE A 122 11.94 18.95 -9.48
N PRO A 123 11.15 17.96 -9.02
CA PRO A 123 9.70 18.04 -9.07
C PRO A 123 9.13 18.80 -7.88
N SER A 124 7.85 19.19 -7.95
CA SER A 124 7.08 19.67 -6.79
C SER A 124 6.84 18.53 -5.79
N HIS A 125 6.62 17.30 -6.31
CA HIS A 125 6.30 16.12 -5.52
C HIS A 125 7.14 14.92 -5.91
N MET A 126 7.75 14.26 -4.93
CA MET A 126 8.44 12.97 -5.09
C MET A 126 7.66 11.88 -4.39
N VAL A 127 7.37 10.78 -5.08
CA VAL A 127 6.72 9.58 -4.50
C VAL A 127 7.71 8.43 -4.47
N THR A 128 7.91 7.85 -3.28
CA THR A 128 8.79 6.69 -3.06
C THR A 128 8.04 5.60 -2.32
N ASP A 129 8.59 4.41 -2.23
CA ASP A 129 8.14 3.42 -1.27
C ASP A 129 8.55 3.80 0.18
N SER A 130 8.30 2.91 1.14
CA SER A 130 8.65 3.12 2.54
C SER A 130 10.05 2.60 2.90
N GLY A 131 10.91 2.35 1.92
CA GLY A 131 12.27 1.88 2.12
C GLY A 131 13.11 2.80 3.02
N LYS A 132 14.11 2.23 3.71
CA LYS A 132 15.00 2.97 4.61
C LYS A 132 15.93 3.91 3.85
N GLU A 133 16.25 3.58 2.62
CA GLU A 133 17.05 4.37 1.67
C GLU A 133 16.41 5.72 1.33
N PHE A 134 15.10 5.86 1.54
CA PHE A 134 14.32 7.11 1.41
C PHE A 134 13.98 7.70 2.78
N GLY A 135 14.94 7.71 3.70
CA GLY A 135 14.78 8.12 5.09
C GLY A 135 14.73 9.63 5.30
N ASP A 136 15.21 10.05 6.47
CA ASP A 136 15.09 11.45 6.91
C ASP A 136 16.05 12.40 6.16
N LYS A 137 17.27 11.95 5.86
CA LYS A 137 18.24 12.74 5.08
C LYS A 137 17.74 12.97 3.65
N PHE A 138 17.17 11.95 3.04
CA PHE A 138 16.54 12.05 1.72
C PHE A 138 15.41 13.08 1.72
N ARG A 139 14.51 13.02 2.70
CA ARG A 139 13.41 13.98 2.83
C ARG A 139 13.89 15.40 3.07
N ALA A 140 14.89 15.58 3.93
CA ALA A 140 15.49 16.90 4.20
C ALA A 140 16.13 17.48 2.94
N TYR A 141 16.83 16.65 2.15
CA TYR A 141 17.43 17.08 0.88
C TYR A 141 16.37 17.56 -0.12
N PHE A 142 15.26 16.83 -0.26
CA PHE A 142 14.18 17.24 -1.14
C PHE A 142 13.44 18.47 -0.64
N ALA A 143 13.19 18.58 0.67
CA ALA A 143 12.60 19.78 1.27
C ALA A 143 13.45 21.04 1.02
N PHE A 144 14.79 20.94 1.12
CA PHE A 144 15.70 22.02 0.75
C PHE A 144 15.55 22.47 -0.71
N ASN A 145 15.24 21.52 -1.61
CA ASN A 145 14.97 21.78 -3.03
C ASN A 145 13.48 22.08 -3.31
N LYS A 146 12.69 22.44 -2.29
CA LYS A 146 11.26 22.81 -2.38
C LYS A 146 10.37 21.67 -2.93
N THR A 147 10.79 20.42 -2.79
CA THR A 147 10.06 19.23 -3.20
C THR A 147 9.45 18.54 -1.96
N SER A 148 8.18 18.24 -1.99
CA SER A 148 7.55 17.40 -0.96
C SER A 148 7.79 15.92 -1.27
N VAL A 149 8.10 15.13 -0.24
CA VAL A 149 8.27 13.67 -0.39
C VAL A 149 7.08 12.96 0.22
N ARG A 150 6.40 12.14 -0.60
CA ARG A 150 5.29 11.28 -0.20
C ARG A 150 5.73 9.82 -0.25
N LYS A 151 5.56 9.09 0.83
CA LYS A 151 5.79 7.65 0.85
C LYS A 151 4.53 6.91 0.42
N ALA A 152 4.68 6.03 -0.57
CA ALA A 152 3.64 5.09 -0.93
C ALA A 152 3.42 4.10 0.22
N LEU A 153 2.18 3.72 0.45
CA LEU A 153 1.85 2.77 1.50
C LEU A 153 2.26 1.36 1.09
N ALA A 154 2.78 0.61 2.06
CA ALA A 154 3.12 -0.80 1.87
C ALA A 154 1.90 -1.58 1.32
N GLY A 155 2.10 -2.37 0.26
CA GLY A 155 1.02 -3.13 -0.40
C GLY A 155 0.22 -2.36 -1.45
N ARG A 156 0.46 -1.06 -1.64
CA ARG A 156 -0.23 -0.25 -2.66
C ARG A 156 0.64 -0.04 -3.90
N HIS A 157 0.97 -1.11 -4.57
CA HIS A 157 1.79 -1.12 -5.81
C HIS A 157 1.30 -0.14 -6.89
N ARG A 158 0.04 0.26 -6.89
CA ARG A 158 -0.51 1.21 -7.87
C ARG A 158 0.02 2.64 -7.71
N GLN A 159 0.52 3.02 -6.54
CA GLN A 159 1.05 4.37 -6.29
C GLN A 159 2.42 4.59 -6.96
N LEU A 160 3.17 3.52 -7.20
CA LEU A 160 4.47 3.51 -7.87
C LEU A 160 4.42 2.77 -9.22
N GLY A 161 3.23 2.52 -9.75
CA GLY A 161 3.03 1.67 -10.92
C GLY A 161 3.77 2.11 -12.19
N LEU A 162 4.09 3.40 -12.33
CA LEU A 162 4.84 3.89 -13.48
C LEU A 162 6.32 3.53 -13.35
N VAL A 163 6.97 3.84 -12.23
CA VAL A 163 8.38 3.49 -12.01
C VAL A 163 8.58 1.98 -11.94
N GLU A 164 7.66 1.24 -11.29
CA GLU A 164 7.69 -0.23 -11.29
C GLU A 164 7.65 -0.80 -12.73
N ARG A 165 6.81 -0.21 -13.60
CA ARG A 165 6.76 -0.59 -15.01
C ARG A 165 8.06 -0.29 -15.75
N LYS A 166 8.70 0.85 -15.45
CA LYS A 166 10.02 1.19 -15.98
C LYS A 166 11.08 0.19 -15.50
N ASN A 167 11.09 -0.14 -14.22
CA ASN A 167 11.98 -1.15 -13.64
C ASN A 167 11.84 -2.52 -14.32
N GLN A 168 10.60 -2.96 -14.60
CA GLN A 168 10.35 -4.19 -15.36
C GLN A 168 10.96 -4.17 -16.76
N ILE A 169 10.86 -3.04 -17.48
CA ILE A 169 11.41 -2.90 -18.83
C ILE A 169 12.93 -2.88 -18.78
N ILE A 170 13.52 -2.04 -17.92
CA ILE A 170 14.97 -1.93 -17.73
C ILE A 170 15.56 -3.29 -17.37
N GLY A 171 15.01 -3.93 -16.33
CA GLY A 171 15.47 -5.23 -15.88
C GLY A 171 15.42 -6.28 -16.98
N ARG A 172 14.28 -6.36 -17.72
CA ARG A 172 14.15 -7.30 -18.84
C ARG A 172 15.24 -7.10 -19.89
N VAL A 173 15.48 -5.86 -20.31
CA VAL A 173 16.48 -5.58 -21.37
C VAL A 173 17.88 -5.91 -20.88
N LEU A 174 18.24 -5.52 -19.65
CA LEU A 174 19.55 -5.83 -19.04
C LEU A 174 19.77 -7.33 -18.91
N PHE A 175 18.81 -8.09 -18.37
CA PHE A 175 18.91 -9.54 -18.25
C PHE A 175 19.01 -10.23 -19.60
N MET A 176 18.27 -9.79 -20.61
CA MET A 176 18.39 -10.34 -21.98
C MET A 176 19.78 -10.08 -22.57
N ARG A 177 20.36 -8.88 -22.36
CA ARG A 177 21.74 -8.60 -22.81
C ARG A 177 22.76 -9.48 -22.12
N MET A 178 22.72 -9.58 -20.79
CA MET A 178 23.62 -10.44 -20.04
C MET A 178 23.52 -11.91 -20.51
N PHE A 179 22.28 -12.41 -20.68
CA PHE A 179 22.05 -13.77 -21.18
C PHE A 179 22.59 -13.97 -22.61
N ALA A 180 22.39 -13.01 -23.49
CA ALA A 180 22.93 -13.08 -24.87
C ALA A 180 24.45 -13.11 -24.85
N GLN A 181 25.09 -12.30 -24.02
CA GLN A 181 26.55 -12.27 -23.87
C GLN A 181 27.07 -13.62 -23.31
N GLU A 182 26.44 -14.15 -22.26
CA GLU A 182 26.78 -15.48 -21.73
C GLU A 182 26.67 -16.58 -22.80
N THR A 183 25.64 -16.53 -23.64
CA THR A 183 25.43 -17.49 -24.73
C THR A 183 26.51 -17.39 -25.81
N LEU A 184 26.96 -16.17 -26.11
CA LEU A 184 27.96 -15.93 -27.14
C LEU A 184 29.40 -16.25 -26.68
N THR A 185 29.70 -15.96 -25.43
CA THR A 185 31.07 -16.10 -24.89
C THR A 185 31.31 -17.44 -24.19
N GLY A 186 30.24 -18.11 -23.73
CA GLY A 186 30.33 -19.28 -22.84
C GLY A 186 30.73 -18.94 -21.40
N GLU A 187 30.88 -17.65 -21.06
CA GLU A 187 31.30 -17.18 -19.73
C GLU A 187 30.18 -16.39 -19.07
N PRO A 188 30.01 -16.48 -17.72
CA PRO A 188 29.00 -15.71 -16.99
C PRO A 188 29.16 -14.21 -17.19
N SER A 189 28.09 -13.53 -17.58
CA SER A 189 28.05 -12.08 -17.68
C SER A 189 27.16 -11.46 -16.62
N ARG A 190 27.69 -10.46 -15.93
CA ARG A 190 26.96 -9.65 -14.94
C ARG A 190 27.12 -8.13 -15.23
N GLU A 191 27.61 -7.82 -16.41
CA GLU A 191 27.89 -6.44 -16.82
C GLU A 191 26.61 -5.75 -17.26
N TRP A 192 26.23 -4.68 -16.54
CA TRP A 192 25.04 -3.89 -16.86
C TRP A 192 25.23 -2.39 -16.63
N VAL A 193 26.21 -1.99 -15.80
CA VAL A 193 26.42 -0.59 -15.42
C VAL A 193 26.65 0.30 -16.64
N ASP A 194 27.50 -0.15 -17.58
CA ASP A 194 27.85 0.60 -18.78
C ASP A 194 26.73 0.65 -19.81
N ASP A 195 25.82 -0.36 -19.78
CA ASP A 195 24.68 -0.44 -20.68
C ASP A 195 23.47 0.40 -20.24
N LEU A 196 23.39 0.68 -18.95
CA LEU A 196 22.22 1.36 -18.36
C LEU A 196 21.92 2.71 -19.01
N PRO A 197 22.89 3.62 -19.26
CA PRO A 197 22.62 4.93 -19.88
C PRO A 197 22.01 4.79 -21.28
N LEU A 198 22.51 3.88 -22.10
CA LEU A 198 22.00 3.62 -23.45
C LEU A 198 20.56 3.09 -23.42
N ILE A 199 20.27 2.17 -22.48
CA ILE A 199 18.93 1.61 -22.34
C ILE A 199 17.95 2.70 -21.91
N ILE A 200 18.34 3.59 -20.99
CA ILE A 200 17.52 4.73 -20.58
C ILE A 200 17.25 5.67 -21.74
N GLU A 201 18.25 6.00 -22.52
CA GLU A 201 18.09 6.86 -23.72
C GLU A 201 17.08 6.26 -24.70
N LYS A 202 17.28 5.00 -25.10
CA LYS A 202 16.38 4.31 -26.04
C LYS A 202 14.97 4.12 -25.48
N MET A 203 14.84 3.93 -24.16
CA MET A 203 13.54 3.84 -23.50
C MET A 203 12.81 5.20 -23.51
N ASN A 204 13.53 6.29 -23.30
CA ASN A 204 12.97 7.65 -23.38
C ASN A 204 12.55 8.01 -24.81
N GLU A 205 13.34 7.65 -25.81
CA GLU A 205 12.97 7.82 -27.23
C GLU A 205 11.65 7.07 -27.57
N LYS A 206 11.48 5.87 -27.03
CA LYS A 206 10.34 5.00 -27.36
C LYS A 206 9.09 5.30 -26.54
N TYR A 207 9.23 5.60 -25.27
CA TYR A 207 8.13 5.66 -24.29
C TYR A 207 7.96 7.02 -23.62
N GLY A 208 8.94 7.92 -23.76
CA GLY A 208 8.80 9.31 -23.35
C GLY A 208 7.94 10.07 -24.35
N HIS A 209 7.17 11.02 -23.89
CA HIS A 209 6.39 11.90 -24.75
C HIS A 209 6.57 13.36 -24.32
N LYS A 210 6.30 14.28 -25.23
CA LYS A 210 6.29 15.70 -24.92
C LYS A 210 5.20 15.99 -23.89
N PRO A 211 5.37 16.99 -23.01
CA PRO A 211 4.31 17.45 -22.14
C PRO A 211 3.05 17.77 -22.95
N TYR A 212 1.90 17.45 -22.38
CA TYR A 212 0.63 17.82 -22.98
C TYR A 212 0.47 19.35 -23.01
N THR A 213 -0.05 19.87 -24.11
CA THR A 213 -0.48 21.26 -24.16
C THR A 213 -1.79 21.43 -23.39
N ASP A 214 -2.11 22.64 -22.91
CA ASP A 214 -3.35 22.90 -22.17
C ASP A 214 -4.59 22.45 -22.95
N LYS A 215 -4.58 22.57 -24.29
CA LYS A 215 -5.67 22.13 -25.15
C LYS A 215 -5.83 20.61 -25.20
N GLU A 216 -4.72 19.86 -25.13
CA GLU A 216 -4.72 18.40 -25.04
C GLU A 216 -5.13 17.94 -23.65
N LEU A 217 -4.71 18.67 -22.60
CA LEU A 217 -5.11 18.44 -21.22
C LEU A 217 -6.63 18.50 -21.07
N LEU A 218 -7.26 19.51 -21.61
CA LEU A 218 -8.73 19.67 -21.57
C LEU A 218 -9.48 18.56 -22.31
N LYS A 219 -8.87 17.92 -23.32
CA LYS A 219 -9.47 16.78 -24.03
C LYS A 219 -9.36 15.46 -23.27
N HIS A 220 -8.29 15.25 -22.53
CA HIS A 220 -8.01 13.99 -21.82
C HIS A 220 -8.44 14.01 -20.36
N PHE A 221 -8.65 15.20 -19.80
CA PHE A 221 -9.02 15.40 -18.42
C PHE A 221 -10.42 15.97 -18.32
N ASP A 222 -11.39 15.12 -17.99
CA ASP A 222 -12.68 15.56 -17.49
C ASP A 222 -12.64 15.45 -15.96
N PRO A 223 -12.33 16.55 -15.24
CA PRO A 223 -12.27 16.53 -13.79
C PRO A 223 -13.64 16.20 -13.17
N TRP A 224 -14.72 16.38 -13.93
CA TRP A 224 -16.09 16.13 -13.51
C TRP A 224 -16.54 14.69 -13.71
N LYS A 225 -15.90 13.93 -14.62
CA LYS A 225 -16.22 12.53 -14.87
C LYS A 225 -16.03 11.61 -13.65
N ASN A 226 -15.15 12.01 -12.73
CA ASN A 226 -14.93 11.32 -11.46
C ASN A 226 -15.74 11.90 -10.30
N LEU A 227 -16.33 13.10 -10.43
CA LEU A 227 -17.17 13.77 -9.43
C LEU A 227 -18.60 13.23 -9.39
N VAL A 228 -19.01 12.42 -10.35
CA VAL A 228 -20.30 11.70 -10.33
C VAL A 228 -20.34 10.61 -9.25
N GLN A 229 -19.23 10.30 -8.58
CA GLN A 229 -19.24 9.42 -7.42
C GLN A 229 -19.84 10.20 -6.22
N LYS A 230 -20.99 9.73 -5.76
CA LYS A 230 -21.61 10.24 -4.53
C LYS A 230 -20.59 10.24 -3.39
N ILE A 231 -20.22 11.43 -2.94
CA ILE A 231 -19.29 11.62 -1.82
C ILE A 231 -19.93 11.02 -0.56
N LEU A 232 -19.16 10.25 0.20
CA LEU A 232 -19.62 9.75 1.49
C LEU A 232 -19.61 10.90 2.50
N PRO A 233 -20.72 11.17 3.20
CA PRO A 233 -20.74 12.18 4.27
C PRO A 233 -19.72 11.89 5.38
N ILE A 234 -19.27 12.95 6.06
CA ILE A 234 -18.51 12.81 7.32
C ILE A 234 -19.38 12.07 8.33
N GLY A 235 -18.77 11.19 9.12
CA GLY A 235 -19.46 10.31 10.05
C GLY A 235 -19.98 9.00 9.44
N THR A 236 -19.91 8.82 8.12
CA THR A 236 -20.33 7.55 7.49
C THR A 236 -19.51 6.39 8.03
N PRO A 237 -20.15 5.33 8.59
CA PRO A 237 -19.47 4.12 9.03
C PRO A 237 -18.99 3.31 7.82
N ILE A 238 -17.74 2.88 7.89
CA ILE A 238 -17.05 2.20 6.79
C ILE A 238 -16.15 1.07 7.30
N ARG A 239 -15.88 0.10 6.44
CA ARG A 239 -14.75 -0.82 6.56
C ARG A 239 -13.72 -0.53 5.49
N ILE A 240 -12.47 -0.80 5.82
CA ILE A 240 -11.32 -0.60 4.92
C ILE A 240 -10.96 -1.95 4.29
N ILE A 241 -10.61 -1.95 3.01
CA ILE A 241 -10.17 -3.15 2.31
C ILE A 241 -8.87 -3.68 2.91
N LEU A 242 -8.75 -5.00 2.98
CA LEU A 242 -7.48 -5.66 3.31
C LEU A 242 -6.63 -5.78 2.04
N ASP A 243 -5.38 -5.34 2.11
CA ASP A 243 -4.40 -5.46 1.02
C ASP A 243 -3.84 -6.89 0.91
N GLU A 244 -3.88 -7.63 2.01
CA GLU A 244 -3.37 -9.00 2.14
C GLU A 244 -4.26 -9.83 3.06
N PRO A 245 -4.30 -11.17 2.91
CA PRO A 245 -5.07 -12.00 3.80
C PRO A 245 -4.52 -11.93 5.22
N ARG A 246 -5.42 -11.76 6.20
CA ARG A 246 -5.10 -11.68 7.64
C ARG A 246 -5.95 -12.66 8.42
N ASN A 247 -5.41 -13.13 9.53
CA ASN A 247 -6.18 -13.89 10.50
C ASN A 247 -6.97 -12.94 11.42
N TYR A 248 -7.75 -13.50 12.32
CA TYR A 248 -8.54 -12.74 13.30
C TYR A 248 -7.71 -11.89 14.29
N LYS A 249 -6.41 -12.20 14.45
CA LYS A 249 -5.44 -11.40 15.22
C LYS A 249 -4.77 -10.30 14.38
N GLU A 250 -5.27 -10.03 13.17
CA GLU A 250 -4.70 -9.09 12.22
C GLU A 250 -3.28 -9.46 11.72
N THR A 251 -2.83 -10.70 12.00
CA THR A 251 -1.53 -11.18 11.53
C THR A 251 -1.63 -11.57 10.05
N LYS A 252 -0.66 -11.15 9.27
CA LYS A 252 -0.55 -11.48 7.86
C LYS A 252 -0.44 -12.98 7.65
N LEU A 253 -1.21 -13.50 6.70
CA LEU A 253 -1.13 -14.86 6.23
C LEU A 253 -0.28 -14.95 4.97
N THR A 254 0.38 -16.09 4.77
CA THR A 254 1.18 -16.33 3.58
C THR A 254 0.33 -16.57 2.34
N GLY A 255 0.77 -16.05 1.20
CA GLY A 255 0.15 -16.29 -0.10
C GLY A 255 -0.98 -15.32 -0.45
N ARG A 256 -1.69 -15.63 -1.53
CA ARG A 256 -2.79 -14.82 -2.06
C ARG A 256 -4.09 -15.07 -1.32
N PHE A 257 -5.01 -14.14 -1.41
CA PHE A 257 -6.37 -14.31 -0.90
C PHE A 257 -7.03 -15.58 -1.45
N ARG A 258 -7.60 -16.39 -0.57
CA ARG A 258 -8.49 -17.52 -0.89
C ARG A 258 -9.95 -17.07 -0.77
N ASP A 259 -10.89 -17.86 -1.27
CA ASP A 259 -12.33 -17.52 -1.17
C ASP A 259 -12.84 -17.54 0.27
N SER A 260 -12.16 -18.29 1.15
CA SER A 260 -12.42 -18.32 2.60
C SER A 260 -11.82 -17.16 3.38
N ASP A 261 -11.07 -16.24 2.75
CA ASP A 261 -10.43 -15.14 3.44
C ASP A 261 -11.32 -13.89 3.45
N GLN A 262 -11.35 -13.19 4.57
CA GLN A 262 -11.99 -11.89 4.67
C GLN A 262 -11.31 -10.89 3.72
N ARG A 263 -12.10 -9.97 3.16
CA ARG A 263 -11.65 -8.94 2.22
C ARG A 263 -11.59 -7.56 2.86
N TRP A 264 -12.26 -7.38 3.98
CA TRP A 264 -12.43 -6.11 4.68
C TRP A 264 -11.99 -6.24 6.13
N HIS A 265 -11.50 -5.15 6.71
CA HIS A 265 -11.24 -5.08 8.14
C HIS A 265 -12.51 -5.36 8.93
N GLN A 266 -12.38 -6.05 10.06
CA GLN A 266 -13.53 -6.32 10.94
C GLN A 266 -14.00 -5.06 11.66
N ASP A 267 -13.05 -4.17 12.01
CA ASP A 267 -13.36 -2.93 12.70
C ASP A 267 -14.11 -1.95 11.80
N ILE A 268 -15.04 -1.23 12.41
CA ILE A 268 -15.77 -0.14 11.77
C ILE A 268 -15.00 1.16 12.03
N TYR A 269 -14.79 1.92 10.97
CA TYR A 269 -14.16 3.23 10.94
C TYR A 269 -15.20 4.26 10.50
N HIS A 270 -14.93 5.54 10.75
CA HIS A 270 -15.81 6.61 10.30
C HIS A 270 -15.06 7.61 9.43
N VAL A 271 -15.71 8.12 8.41
CA VAL A 271 -15.17 9.19 7.57
C VAL A 271 -15.07 10.45 8.41
N THR A 272 -13.87 11.05 8.50
CA THR A 272 -13.62 12.30 9.25
C THR A 272 -13.29 13.49 8.36
N GLY A 273 -12.99 13.27 7.09
CA GLY A 273 -12.67 14.33 6.15
C GLY A 273 -12.20 13.81 4.81
N TYR A 274 -11.80 14.73 3.96
CA TYR A 274 -11.38 14.47 2.59
C TYR A 274 -9.99 15.02 2.32
N VAL A 275 -9.31 14.43 1.33
CA VAL A 275 -8.20 15.05 0.61
C VAL A 275 -8.70 15.24 -0.81
N ILE A 276 -8.76 16.48 -1.24
CA ILE A 276 -9.21 16.87 -2.58
C ILE A 276 -8.02 17.51 -3.27
N ASP A 277 -7.56 16.87 -4.31
CA ASP A 277 -6.53 17.37 -5.21
C ASP A 277 -7.14 17.39 -6.62
N PRO A 278 -6.98 18.47 -7.41
CA PRO A 278 -7.55 18.57 -8.76
C PRO A 278 -7.15 17.43 -9.71
N HIS A 279 -6.00 16.83 -9.45
CA HIS A 279 -5.42 15.78 -10.30
C HIS A 279 -5.51 14.37 -9.68
N GLU A 280 -6.13 14.24 -8.50
CA GLU A 280 -6.26 12.95 -7.82
C GLU A 280 -7.73 12.64 -7.50
N PRO A 281 -8.09 11.35 -7.40
CA PRO A 281 -9.41 10.97 -6.89
C PRO A 281 -9.58 11.45 -5.44
N ILE A 282 -10.79 11.82 -5.06
CA ILE A 282 -11.11 12.17 -3.68
C ILE A 282 -10.70 11.02 -2.75
N LEU A 283 -9.88 11.35 -1.76
CA LEU A 283 -9.48 10.41 -0.74
C LEU A 283 -10.18 10.74 0.59
N TYR A 284 -10.53 9.72 1.33
CA TYR A 284 -11.27 9.78 2.59
C TYR A 284 -10.34 9.56 3.77
N LYS A 285 -10.38 10.47 4.75
CA LYS A 285 -9.71 10.32 6.04
C LYS A 285 -10.62 9.56 7.01
N THR A 286 -10.02 8.84 7.96
CA THR A 286 -10.73 8.02 8.93
C THR A 286 -10.39 8.43 10.37
N ASP A 287 -11.29 8.10 11.31
CA ASP A 287 -11.16 8.40 12.75
C ASP A 287 -10.00 7.68 13.43
N LYS A 288 -9.57 6.53 12.90
CA LYS A 288 -8.48 5.73 13.44
C LYS A 288 -7.47 5.41 12.33
N PRO A 289 -6.17 5.52 12.59
CA PRO A 289 -5.17 5.00 11.68
C PRO A 289 -5.16 3.46 11.75
N LEU A 290 -4.90 2.78 10.62
CA LEU A 290 -4.71 1.31 10.61
C LEU A 290 -3.49 0.89 11.42
N LYS A 291 -2.45 1.73 11.43
CA LYS A 291 -1.26 1.54 12.26
C LYS A 291 -0.95 2.85 13.00
N PRO A 292 -0.42 2.76 14.24
CA PRO A 292 0.05 3.94 14.96
C PRO A 292 1.00 4.76 14.07
N HIS A 293 0.80 6.08 14.04
CA HIS A 293 1.59 7.05 13.26
C HIS A 293 1.41 7.04 11.73
N GLU A 294 0.53 6.21 11.18
CA GLU A 294 0.23 6.17 9.76
C GLU A 294 -0.96 7.11 9.45
N ARG A 295 -0.69 8.25 8.81
CA ARG A 295 -1.74 9.14 8.27
C ARG A 295 -2.08 8.68 6.87
N VAL A 296 -3.18 7.97 6.73
CA VAL A 296 -3.61 7.38 5.47
C VAL A 296 -4.96 7.94 5.07
N ALA A 297 -5.11 8.19 3.78
CA ALA A 297 -6.41 8.46 3.17
C ALA A 297 -6.72 7.37 2.13
N TYR A 298 -7.99 7.05 1.96
CA TYR A 298 -8.48 5.92 1.18
C TYR A 298 -9.34 6.38 0.02
N SER A 299 -9.21 5.76 -1.16
CA SER A 299 -10.13 6.00 -2.27
C SER A 299 -11.51 5.39 -1.99
N ARG A 300 -12.55 5.88 -2.68
CA ARG A 300 -13.93 5.39 -2.50
C ARG A 300 -14.06 3.86 -2.61
N LYS A 301 -13.31 3.25 -3.50
CA LYS A 301 -13.36 1.80 -3.76
C LYS A 301 -12.66 0.97 -2.68
N GLN A 302 -11.82 1.58 -1.87
CA GLN A 302 -11.18 0.95 -0.73
C GLN A 302 -12.06 0.96 0.52
N LEU A 303 -13.26 1.53 0.41
CA LEU A 303 -14.20 1.70 1.50
C LEU A 303 -15.50 0.93 1.21
N GLN A 304 -15.91 0.08 2.13
CA GLN A 304 -17.22 -0.54 2.19
C GLN A 304 -18.08 0.25 3.19
N VAL A 305 -19.20 0.79 2.72
CA VAL A 305 -20.15 1.45 3.61
C VAL A 305 -20.85 0.39 4.45
N VAL A 306 -20.90 0.63 5.73
CA VAL A 306 -21.56 -0.23 6.73
C VAL A 306 -22.93 0.36 7.08
N SER A 307 -23.94 -0.48 7.23
CA SER A 307 -25.24 -0.02 7.72
C SER A 307 -25.12 0.47 9.16
N PRO A 308 -25.81 1.55 9.58
CA PRO A 308 -25.84 1.99 10.98
C PRO A 308 -26.27 0.88 11.96
N ASP A 309 -27.12 -0.04 11.49
CA ASP A 309 -27.67 -1.14 12.29
C ASP A 309 -26.81 -2.42 12.24
N GLU A 310 -25.64 -2.34 11.58
CA GLU A 310 -24.75 -3.50 11.44
C GLU A 310 -23.92 -3.68 12.71
N GLU A 311 -24.10 -4.83 13.36
CA GLU A 311 -23.33 -5.20 14.55
C GLU A 311 -21.90 -5.64 14.21
N ASP A 312 -21.04 -5.72 15.22
CA ASP A 312 -19.69 -6.26 15.07
C ASP A 312 -19.77 -7.72 14.58
N ALA A 313 -18.94 -8.05 13.61
CA ALA A 313 -18.90 -9.42 13.09
C ALA A 313 -18.44 -10.40 14.20
N PRO A 314 -19.12 -11.54 14.32
CA PRO A 314 -18.71 -12.56 15.28
C PRO A 314 -17.33 -13.13 14.91
N ALA A 315 -16.58 -13.59 15.90
CA ALA A 315 -15.36 -14.33 15.64
C ALA A 315 -15.71 -15.61 14.87
N SER A 316 -15.12 -15.78 13.68
CA SER A 316 -15.38 -16.97 12.88
C SER A 316 -14.38 -18.07 13.23
N LEU A 317 -14.90 -19.23 13.61
CA LEU A 317 -14.10 -20.45 13.84
C LEU A 317 -13.71 -21.16 12.51
N VAL A 318 -14.26 -20.72 11.40
CA VAL A 318 -14.07 -21.33 10.07
C VAL A 318 -13.00 -20.61 9.23
N VAL A 319 -12.55 -19.44 9.68
CA VAL A 319 -11.54 -18.66 8.95
C VAL A 319 -10.18 -19.35 9.00
N ARG A 320 -9.49 -19.33 7.86
CA ARG A 320 -8.15 -19.89 7.70
C ARG A 320 -7.21 -19.46 8.83
N ASN A 321 -6.52 -20.43 9.44
CA ASN A 321 -5.57 -20.22 10.54
C ASN A 321 -6.16 -19.61 11.82
N GLN A 322 -7.42 -19.85 12.10
CA GLN A 322 -7.86 -19.75 13.47
C GLN A 322 -7.12 -20.78 14.31
N ASN A 323 -6.60 -20.30 15.43
CA ASN A 323 -5.85 -21.14 16.33
C ASN A 323 -6.81 -22.18 16.93
N SER A 324 -6.53 -23.46 16.70
CA SER A 324 -7.25 -24.59 17.29
C SER A 324 -7.20 -24.61 18.83
N LYS A 325 -6.41 -23.73 19.46
CA LYS A 325 -6.26 -23.61 20.90
C LYS A 325 -7.30 -22.71 21.60
N GLY A 326 -8.34 -22.27 20.91
CA GLY A 326 -9.41 -21.49 21.53
C GLY A 326 -9.01 -20.09 22.02
N GLU A 327 -8.01 -19.46 21.41
CA GLU A 327 -7.66 -18.07 21.70
C GLU A 327 -8.63 -17.11 21.02
N PHE A 328 -9.23 -16.23 21.79
CA PHE A 328 -10.20 -15.24 21.34
C PHE A 328 -9.61 -13.83 21.40
N ALA A 329 -9.98 -12.96 20.44
CA ALA A 329 -9.56 -11.58 20.44
C ALA A 329 -10.33 -10.77 21.49
N ILE A 330 -9.65 -9.93 22.24
CA ILE A 330 -10.26 -9.02 23.22
C ILE A 330 -10.90 -7.84 22.48
N LYS A 331 -12.17 -7.55 22.76
CA LYS A 331 -12.85 -6.33 22.28
C LYS A 331 -12.56 -5.16 23.22
N LYS A 332 -12.84 -5.35 24.52
CA LYS A 332 -12.54 -4.38 25.58
C LYS A 332 -12.61 -5.05 26.96
N LEU A 333 -12.07 -4.38 27.95
CA LEU A 333 -12.27 -4.71 29.37
C LEU A 333 -13.49 -3.94 29.87
N ILE A 334 -14.34 -4.59 30.64
CA ILE A 334 -15.61 -4.01 31.11
C ILE A 334 -15.69 -3.87 32.62
N GLU A 335 -14.99 -4.72 33.39
CA GLU A 335 -14.98 -4.71 34.83
C GLU A 335 -13.60 -5.13 35.34
N LYS A 336 -13.25 -4.66 36.55
CA LYS A 336 -12.03 -5.05 37.29
C LYS A 336 -12.42 -5.57 38.68
N ARG A 337 -11.75 -6.64 39.11
CA ARG A 337 -11.86 -7.12 40.48
C ARG A 337 -10.52 -7.58 41.03
N THR A 338 -10.37 -7.55 42.34
CA THR A 338 -9.18 -8.06 43.00
C THR A 338 -9.62 -9.16 43.99
N LEU A 339 -9.04 -10.34 43.83
CA LEU A 339 -9.27 -11.51 44.66
C LEU A 339 -7.97 -11.88 45.35
N GLY A 340 -7.81 -11.51 46.63
CA GLY A 340 -6.54 -11.62 47.35
C GLY A 340 -5.44 -10.81 46.63
N ASN A 341 -4.33 -11.44 46.30
CA ASN A 341 -3.21 -10.80 45.60
C ASN A 341 -3.32 -10.84 44.06
N LYS A 342 -4.46 -11.27 43.50
CA LYS A 342 -4.64 -11.42 42.06
C LYS A 342 -5.66 -10.42 41.54
N THR A 343 -5.27 -9.69 40.51
CA THR A 343 -6.17 -8.79 39.78
C THR A 343 -6.70 -9.49 38.52
N GLU A 344 -7.99 -9.43 38.32
CA GLU A 344 -8.71 -9.95 37.18
C GLU A 344 -9.52 -8.85 36.48
N TYR A 345 -9.66 -8.96 35.19
CA TYR A 345 -10.54 -8.11 34.39
C TYR A 345 -11.58 -8.98 33.68
N LYS A 346 -12.79 -8.50 33.62
CA LYS A 346 -13.84 -9.13 32.83
C LYS A 346 -13.69 -8.70 31.39
N VAL A 347 -13.41 -9.64 30.53
CA VAL A 347 -13.08 -9.44 29.11
C VAL A 347 -14.34 -9.65 28.26
N LEU A 348 -14.70 -8.63 27.52
CA LEU A 348 -15.64 -8.77 26.42
C LEU A 348 -14.86 -9.21 25.16
N TRP A 349 -15.25 -10.36 24.62
CA TRP A 349 -14.58 -10.95 23.47
C TRP A 349 -15.11 -10.39 22.16
N LYS A 350 -14.25 -10.19 21.18
CA LYS A 350 -14.63 -9.65 19.86
C LYS A 350 -15.55 -10.64 19.16
N GLY A 351 -16.76 -10.19 18.76
CA GLY A 351 -17.75 -11.00 18.10
C GLY A 351 -18.59 -11.92 19.01
N TYR A 352 -18.48 -11.75 20.32
CA TYR A 352 -19.29 -12.49 21.30
C TYR A 352 -20.21 -11.55 22.08
N PRO A 353 -21.41 -12.01 22.46
CA PRO A 353 -22.33 -11.22 23.28
C PRO A 353 -21.77 -11.01 24.69
N LEU A 354 -22.34 -10.03 25.41
CA LEU A 354 -21.94 -9.72 26.79
C LEU A 354 -22.09 -10.90 27.75
N SER A 355 -23.04 -11.81 27.48
CA SER A 355 -23.22 -13.06 28.23
C SER A 355 -21.98 -13.95 28.27
N ASP A 356 -21.16 -13.87 27.22
CA ASP A 356 -19.98 -14.71 27.04
C ASP A 356 -18.70 -14.01 27.61
N ALA A 357 -18.86 -12.82 28.19
CA ALA A 357 -17.76 -12.13 28.84
C ALA A 357 -17.24 -12.94 30.04
N SER A 358 -15.93 -13.11 30.12
CA SER A 358 -15.31 -13.95 31.14
C SER A 358 -14.17 -13.22 31.89
N TRP A 359 -13.93 -13.62 33.13
CA TRP A 359 -12.85 -13.09 33.94
C TRP A 359 -11.51 -13.69 33.53
N GLN A 360 -10.52 -12.83 33.31
CA GLN A 360 -9.15 -13.21 32.95
C GLN A 360 -8.15 -12.54 33.87
N TYR A 361 -7.12 -13.29 34.25
CA TYR A 361 -6.01 -12.72 35.04
C TYR A 361 -5.29 -11.60 34.29
N LYS A 362 -4.89 -10.55 35.03
CA LYS A 362 -4.11 -9.43 34.50
C LYS A 362 -2.90 -9.91 33.67
N SER A 363 -2.24 -10.99 34.07
CA SER A 363 -1.07 -11.56 33.35
C SER A 363 -1.37 -12.13 31.97
N LYS A 364 -2.64 -12.45 31.70
CA LYS A 364 -3.08 -12.98 30.37
C LYS A 364 -3.59 -11.91 29.42
N ILE A 365 -3.64 -10.67 29.88
CA ILE A 365 -4.22 -9.55 29.11
C ILE A 365 -3.08 -8.65 28.61
N PRO A 366 -3.02 -8.30 27.32
CA PRO A 366 -2.03 -7.35 26.81
C PRO A 366 -2.12 -6.00 27.54
N LYS A 367 -0.97 -5.44 27.88
CA LYS A 367 -0.86 -4.19 28.66
C LYS A 367 -1.65 -3.04 28.05
N SER A 368 -1.70 -2.94 26.71
CA SER A 368 -2.44 -1.90 25.99
C SER A 368 -3.93 -1.85 26.34
N PHE A 369 -4.58 -3.00 26.55
CA PHE A 369 -5.98 -3.06 26.98
C PHE A 369 -6.17 -2.65 28.43
N ILE A 370 -5.20 -3.00 29.29
CA ILE A 370 -5.21 -2.60 30.70
C ILE A 370 -5.04 -1.09 30.80
N ASP A 371 -4.04 -0.52 30.12
CA ASP A 371 -3.77 0.92 30.12
C ASP A 371 -4.99 1.71 29.58
N ALA A 372 -5.64 1.20 28.54
CA ALA A 372 -6.87 1.80 28.00
C ALA A 372 -8.04 1.76 29.01
N TYR A 373 -8.21 0.66 29.72
CA TYR A 373 -9.23 0.54 30.76
C TYR A 373 -8.98 1.47 31.95
N GLU A 374 -7.74 1.46 32.48
CA GLU A 374 -7.35 2.30 33.63
C GLU A 374 -7.38 3.82 33.29
N LYS A 375 -7.22 4.18 32.05
CA LYS A 375 -7.36 5.58 31.60
C LYS A 375 -8.81 6.05 31.46
N ALA A 376 -9.72 5.12 31.29
CA ALA A 376 -11.15 5.39 31.10
C ALA A 376 -11.97 5.33 32.40
N HIS A 377 -11.39 4.76 33.50
CA HIS A 377 -11.98 4.60 34.81
C HIS A 377 -11.06 5.12 35.89
#